data_998133d0029c941de2ebcdb74e968fc0
#
_entry.id   998133d0029c941de2ebcdb74e968fc0
#
_cell.length_a   1.000
_cell.length_b   1.000
_cell.length_c   1.000
_cell.angle_alpha   90.00
_cell.angle_beta   90.00
_cell.angle_gamma   90.00
#
_symmetry.space_group_name_H-M   'P 1'
#
loop_
_entity.id
_entity.type
_entity.pdbx_description
1 polymer ?
#
loop_
_entity_poly.entity_id
_entity_poly.type
_entity_poly.pdbx_seq_one_letter_code
_entity_poly.pdbx_strand_id
1 'polypeptide(L)'
;MRLEALAVALPEVTGHPNRVPFEGVLTLVDEPSNRPPSGARGHRVILTREAALAALPSLMGMAVDYAPGWDGHDARRKCGIITRADVEANRLRVSGYLFGKDFPEVEDRMRSGKAGMMGMSYEIADAHVEDMNAEIWKLTRATFTGAAILLREKAAYRNTSFQLAAKHCREFASRRAPADRPRRLNERNIFQPEKGKEARWK
;
A
#
# COMPACT_ATOMS: atom_id res chain seq x y z
N MET A 1 -1.59 -25.59 15.37
CA MET A 1 -1.48 -24.15 15.71
C MET A 1 -1.86 -23.37 14.46
N ARG A 2 -2.93 -22.60 14.50
CA ARG A 2 -3.41 -21.84 13.33
C ARG A 2 -2.73 -20.48 13.34
N LEU A 3 -1.96 -20.16 12.30
CA LEU A 3 -1.28 -18.87 12.17
C LEU A 3 -2.29 -17.86 11.59
N GLU A 4 -2.75 -16.90 12.41
CA GLU A 4 -3.71 -15.88 11.97
C GLU A 4 -3.05 -14.55 11.59
N ALA A 5 -1.79 -14.37 11.95
CA ALA A 5 -0.99 -13.20 11.58
C ALA A 5 0.41 -13.60 11.18
N LEU A 6 0.96 -12.89 10.20
CA LEU A 6 2.32 -13.07 9.72
C LEU A 6 3.00 -11.71 9.56
N ALA A 7 4.27 -11.60 9.96
CA ALA A 7 5.05 -10.38 9.80
C ALA A 7 6.51 -10.71 9.49
N VAL A 8 7.12 -9.87 8.64
CA VAL A 8 8.57 -9.86 8.40
C VAL A 8 9.21 -8.87 9.36
N ALA A 9 10.17 -9.34 10.16
CA ALA A 9 10.94 -8.47 11.05
C ALA A 9 11.87 -7.58 10.20
N LEU A 10 11.61 -6.28 10.23
CA LEU A 10 12.47 -5.27 9.60
C LEU A 10 13.00 -4.34 10.69
N PRO A 11 14.24 -3.86 10.58
CA PRO A 11 14.75 -2.83 11.48
C PRO A 11 13.86 -1.58 11.42
N GLU A 12 13.43 -1.09 12.58
CA GLU A 12 12.76 0.21 12.65
C GLU A 12 13.78 1.33 12.40
N VAL A 13 13.54 2.12 11.36
CA VAL A 13 14.32 3.31 11.03
C VAL A 13 13.38 4.50 11.09
N THR A 14 13.43 5.22 12.22
CA THR A 14 12.59 6.40 12.41
C THR A 14 12.97 7.49 11.39
N GLY A 15 11.97 8.02 10.69
CA GLY A 15 12.18 9.10 9.73
C GLY A 15 12.93 8.68 8.45
N HIS A 16 12.95 7.39 8.10
CA HIS A 16 13.53 6.94 6.84
C HIS A 16 12.88 7.66 5.65
N PRO A 17 13.64 8.38 4.81
CA PRO A 17 13.07 9.29 3.79
C PRO A 17 12.30 8.57 2.68
N ASN A 18 12.53 7.27 2.49
CA ASN A 18 11.88 6.46 1.45
C ASN A 18 11.03 5.30 2.01
N ARG A 19 10.68 5.33 3.32
CA ARG A 19 9.79 4.35 3.94
C ARG A 19 8.60 5.07 4.55
N VAL A 20 7.51 5.16 3.78
CA VAL A 20 6.25 5.77 4.24
C VAL A 20 5.31 4.66 4.66
N PRO A 21 5.05 4.47 5.96
CA PRO A 21 4.22 3.39 6.44
C PRO A 21 2.78 3.50 5.95
N PHE A 22 2.20 2.36 5.56
CA PHE A 22 0.80 2.25 5.18
C PHE A 22 0.11 1.09 5.90
N GLU A 23 -1.21 1.14 5.92
CA GLU A 23 -2.09 0.04 6.29
C GLU A 23 -3.32 0.01 5.38
N GLY A 24 -3.93 -1.16 5.25
CA GLY A 24 -5.10 -1.32 4.40
C GLY A 24 -5.85 -2.62 4.64
N VAL A 25 -7.06 -2.67 4.09
CA VAL A 25 -7.84 -3.90 3.92
C VAL A 25 -7.67 -4.34 2.47
N LEU A 26 -6.94 -5.45 2.26
CA LEU A 26 -6.66 -5.98 0.93
C LEU A 26 -7.89 -6.60 0.30
N THR A 27 -8.65 -7.38 1.08
CA THR A 27 -9.88 -8.05 0.66
C THR A 27 -10.74 -8.46 1.86
N LEU A 28 -11.94 -8.94 1.57
CA LEU A 28 -12.79 -9.62 2.54
C LEU A 28 -12.69 -11.13 2.37
N VAL A 29 -12.87 -11.87 3.44
CA VAL A 29 -12.96 -13.33 3.47
C VAL A 29 -14.37 -13.76 3.85
N ASP A 30 -14.80 -14.92 3.35
CA ASP A 30 -16.15 -15.50 3.55
C ASP A 30 -17.30 -14.60 3.08
N GLU A 31 -17.01 -13.57 2.30
CA GLU A 31 -17.99 -12.68 1.69
C GLU A 31 -17.88 -12.67 0.17
N PRO A 32 -19.01 -12.60 -0.55
CA PRO A 32 -18.96 -12.50 -2.00
C PRO A 32 -18.44 -11.11 -2.45
N SER A 33 -17.61 -11.08 -3.48
CA SER A 33 -17.19 -9.84 -4.12
C SER A 33 -18.40 -9.04 -4.61
N ASN A 34 -18.31 -7.71 -4.61
CA ASN A 34 -19.41 -6.86 -5.10
C ASN A 34 -19.58 -6.93 -6.62
N ARG A 35 -18.51 -7.29 -7.32
CA ARG A 35 -18.50 -7.51 -8.78
C ARG A 35 -17.50 -8.61 -9.13
N PRO A 36 -17.67 -9.26 -10.30
CA PRO A 36 -16.71 -10.23 -10.79
C PRO A 36 -15.31 -9.64 -10.90
N PRO A 37 -14.26 -10.24 -10.31
CA PRO A 37 -12.88 -9.86 -10.58
C PRO A 37 -12.44 -10.33 -11.98
N SER A 38 -11.39 -9.73 -12.51
CA SER A 38 -10.77 -10.20 -13.75
C SER A 38 -10.34 -11.67 -13.62
N GLY A 39 -10.58 -12.46 -14.67
CA GLY A 39 -10.25 -13.90 -14.67
C GLY A 39 -11.35 -14.81 -14.08
N ALA A 40 -12.35 -14.28 -13.36
CA ALA A 40 -13.45 -15.07 -12.81
C ALA A 40 -14.59 -15.35 -13.80
N ARG A 41 -14.38 -15.13 -15.09
CA ARG A 41 -15.34 -15.42 -16.18
C ARG A 41 -16.77 -14.89 -15.94
N GLY A 42 -16.88 -13.75 -15.27
CA GLY A 42 -18.16 -13.13 -14.93
C GLY A 42 -18.76 -13.58 -13.59
N HIS A 43 -18.16 -14.54 -12.90
CA HIS A 43 -18.62 -14.97 -11.58
C HIS A 43 -18.10 -14.04 -10.47
N ARG A 44 -18.94 -13.79 -9.48
CA ARG A 44 -18.49 -13.22 -8.21
C ARG A 44 -17.73 -14.31 -7.45
N VAL A 45 -16.82 -13.88 -6.56
CA VAL A 45 -15.96 -14.83 -5.84
C VAL A 45 -16.07 -14.63 -4.34
N ILE A 46 -15.91 -15.72 -3.60
CA ILE A 46 -15.70 -15.74 -2.15
C ILE A 46 -14.34 -16.37 -1.92
N LEU A 47 -13.41 -15.60 -1.31
CA LEU A 47 -12.19 -16.17 -0.77
C LEU A 47 -12.50 -16.76 0.61
N THR A 48 -12.40 -18.07 0.77
CA THR A 48 -12.66 -18.68 2.08
C THR A 48 -11.58 -18.28 3.09
N ARG A 49 -11.95 -18.23 4.36
CA ARG A 49 -10.99 -17.93 5.44
C ARG A 49 -9.81 -18.91 5.45
N GLU A 50 -10.10 -20.20 5.25
CA GLU A 50 -9.08 -21.23 5.18
C GLU A 50 -8.08 -20.97 4.06
N ALA A 51 -8.57 -20.66 2.87
CA ALA A 51 -7.73 -20.32 1.72
C ALA A 51 -6.91 -19.05 1.99
N ALA A 52 -7.54 -18.02 2.56
CA ALA A 52 -6.85 -16.77 2.92
C ALA A 52 -5.72 -17.00 3.93
N LEU A 53 -6.00 -17.74 5.02
CA LEU A 53 -4.99 -18.05 6.05
C LEU A 53 -3.84 -18.89 5.50
N ALA A 54 -4.12 -19.87 4.65
CA ALA A 54 -3.09 -20.68 3.99
C ALA A 54 -2.23 -19.85 3.04
N ALA A 55 -2.80 -18.81 2.43
CA ALA A 55 -2.13 -17.95 1.45
C ALA A 55 -1.35 -16.77 2.08
N LEU A 56 -1.52 -16.47 3.39
CA LEU A 56 -0.82 -15.34 4.05
C LEU A 56 0.69 -15.30 3.80
N PRO A 57 1.43 -16.44 3.80
CA PRO A 57 2.87 -16.42 3.53
C PRO A 57 3.23 -15.79 2.18
N SER A 58 2.38 -15.92 1.16
CA SER A 58 2.63 -15.34 -0.16
C SER A 58 2.53 -13.82 -0.21
N LEU A 59 1.93 -13.20 0.82
CA LEU A 59 1.88 -11.74 0.96
C LEU A 59 3.16 -11.15 1.55
N MET A 60 3.99 -11.95 2.23
CA MET A 60 5.18 -11.44 2.89
C MET A 60 6.27 -11.07 1.88
N GLY A 61 6.68 -9.79 1.92
CA GLY A 61 7.62 -9.24 0.94
C GLY A 61 7.00 -8.93 -0.42
N MET A 62 5.68 -9.13 -0.59
CA MET A 62 5.00 -8.84 -1.84
C MET A 62 4.99 -7.34 -2.15
N ALA A 63 5.31 -7.00 -3.38
CA ALA A 63 5.25 -5.63 -3.85
C ALA A 63 3.80 -5.16 -4.03
N VAL A 64 3.56 -3.89 -3.71
CA VAL A 64 2.30 -3.20 -3.97
C VAL A 64 2.50 -2.30 -5.18
N ASP A 65 1.58 -2.34 -6.13
CA ASP A 65 1.59 -1.51 -7.33
C ASP A 65 0.38 -0.58 -7.43
N TYR A 66 0.35 0.23 -8.48
CA TYR A 66 -0.80 1.04 -8.87
C TYR A 66 -0.72 1.35 -10.37
N ALA A 67 -1.86 1.46 -11.03
CA ALA A 67 -1.95 2.04 -12.37
C ALA A 67 -2.08 3.58 -12.29
N PRO A 68 -1.58 4.36 -13.27
CA PRO A 68 -1.69 5.83 -13.27
C PRO A 68 -3.11 6.35 -13.14
N GLY A 69 -4.10 5.62 -13.67
CA GLY A 69 -5.54 5.91 -13.55
C GLY A 69 -6.17 5.50 -12.22
N TRP A 70 -5.44 4.82 -11.34
CA TRP A 70 -5.95 4.24 -10.08
C TRP A 70 -7.09 3.25 -10.31
N ASP A 71 -7.05 2.51 -11.41
CA ASP A 71 -8.12 1.64 -11.88
C ASP A 71 -7.73 0.15 -11.97
N GLY A 72 -6.50 -0.20 -11.63
CA GLY A 72 -6.01 -1.58 -11.69
C GLY A 72 -4.56 -1.74 -11.28
N HIS A 73 -3.94 -2.81 -11.75
CA HIS A 73 -2.55 -3.18 -11.54
C HIS A 73 -1.65 -2.66 -12.65
N ASP A 74 -0.42 -2.23 -12.31
CA ASP A 74 0.68 -2.03 -13.25
C ASP A 74 1.96 -2.62 -12.66
N ALA A 75 2.37 -3.78 -13.14
CA ALA A 75 3.55 -4.50 -12.65
C ALA A 75 4.85 -3.71 -12.75
N ARG A 76 4.89 -2.64 -13.54
CA ARG A 76 6.06 -1.75 -13.69
C ARG A 76 6.13 -0.67 -12.62
N ARG A 77 5.06 -0.48 -11.81
CA ARG A 77 4.93 0.59 -10.80
C ARG A 77 4.83 0.01 -9.41
N LYS A 78 5.88 -0.72 -8.98
CA LYS A 78 5.98 -1.30 -7.65
C LYS A 78 6.36 -0.22 -6.64
N CYS A 79 5.35 0.40 -6.04
CA CYS A 79 5.50 1.57 -5.18
C CYS A 79 5.68 1.26 -3.68
N GLY A 80 5.63 0.00 -3.29
CA GLY A 80 5.78 -0.38 -1.89
C GLY A 80 5.88 -1.88 -1.68
N ILE A 81 5.93 -2.29 -0.43
CA ILE A 81 6.07 -3.70 -0.02
C ILE A 81 5.21 -3.99 1.21
N ILE A 82 4.57 -5.16 1.23
CA ILE A 82 3.82 -5.68 2.37
C ILE A 82 4.79 -6.37 3.32
N THR A 83 4.74 -6.02 4.60
CA THR A 83 5.58 -6.61 5.65
C THR A 83 4.80 -7.33 6.73
N ARG A 84 3.49 -7.13 6.76
CA ARG A 84 2.57 -7.81 7.69
C ARG A 84 1.23 -8.05 7.03
N ALA A 85 0.64 -9.21 7.30
CA ALA A 85 -0.73 -9.54 6.95
C ALA A 85 -1.41 -10.32 8.08
N ASP A 86 -2.69 -10.06 8.30
CA ASP A 86 -3.53 -10.75 9.28
C ASP A 86 -4.98 -10.83 8.78
N VAL A 87 -5.72 -11.79 9.32
CA VAL A 87 -7.16 -11.90 9.10
C VAL A 87 -7.88 -11.57 10.40
N GLU A 88 -8.48 -10.39 10.45
CA GLU A 88 -9.27 -9.89 11.57
C GLU A 88 -10.76 -9.86 11.19
N ALA A 89 -11.59 -10.56 11.94
CA ALA A 89 -13.00 -10.80 11.58
C ALA A 89 -13.08 -11.34 10.14
N ASN A 90 -13.72 -10.64 9.23
CA ASN A 90 -13.85 -10.99 7.81
C ASN A 90 -12.90 -10.18 6.90
N ARG A 91 -11.90 -9.49 7.47
CA ARG A 91 -10.99 -8.61 6.73
C ARG A 91 -9.60 -9.20 6.69
N LEU A 92 -9.02 -9.33 5.49
CA LEU A 92 -7.61 -9.56 5.32
C LEU A 92 -6.92 -8.19 5.30
N ARG A 93 -6.20 -7.90 6.38
CA ARG A 93 -5.48 -6.64 6.57
C ARG A 93 -4.01 -6.80 6.19
N VAL A 94 -3.45 -5.76 5.64
CA VAL A 94 -2.03 -5.68 5.31
C VAL A 94 -1.44 -4.37 5.80
N SER A 95 -0.17 -4.40 6.14
CA SER A 95 0.61 -3.20 6.37
C SER A 95 2.03 -3.35 5.82
N GLY A 96 2.70 -2.23 5.63
CA GLY A 96 4.04 -2.20 5.07
C GLY A 96 4.51 -0.77 4.87
N TYR A 97 5.33 -0.54 3.86
CA TYR A 97 5.79 0.79 3.52
C TYR A 97 5.79 1.05 2.02
N LEU A 98 5.56 2.31 1.67
CA LEU A 98 5.74 2.83 0.32
C LEU A 98 7.15 3.36 0.14
N PHE A 99 7.65 3.35 -1.08
CA PHE A 99 8.86 4.04 -1.52
C PHE A 99 8.50 5.50 -1.87
N GLY A 100 8.20 6.31 -0.82
CA GLY A 100 7.58 7.62 -0.99
C GLY A 100 8.42 8.62 -1.77
N LYS A 101 9.77 8.51 -1.71
CA LYS A 101 10.67 9.36 -2.50
C LYS A 101 10.65 9.01 -3.99
N ASP A 102 10.45 7.71 -4.32
CA ASP A 102 10.46 7.23 -5.69
C ASP A 102 9.07 7.36 -6.35
N PHE A 103 8.01 7.36 -5.54
CA PHE A 103 6.61 7.45 -5.97
C PHE A 103 5.84 8.53 -5.18
N PRO A 104 6.26 9.81 -5.28
CA PRO A 104 5.66 10.90 -4.51
C PRO A 104 4.18 11.10 -4.83
N GLU A 105 3.73 10.77 -6.04
CA GLU A 105 2.34 10.88 -6.47
C GLU A 105 1.39 9.97 -5.66
N VAL A 106 1.88 8.84 -5.14
CA VAL A 106 1.08 7.96 -4.28
C VAL A 106 0.85 8.63 -2.93
N GLU A 107 1.90 9.20 -2.34
CA GLU A 107 1.81 9.93 -1.09
C GLU A 107 0.94 11.19 -1.21
N ASP A 108 1.12 11.96 -2.29
CA ASP A 108 0.32 13.16 -2.57
C ASP A 108 -1.16 12.82 -2.76
N ARG A 109 -1.47 11.71 -3.43
CA ARG A 109 -2.84 11.21 -3.57
C ARG A 109 -3.47 10.93 -2.22
N MET A 110 -2.75 10.27 -1.31
CA MET A 110 -3.23 9.95 0.03
C MET A 110 -3.43 11.20 0.89
N ARG A 111 -2.57 12.20 0.74
CA ARG A 111 -2.64 13.47 1.49
C ARG A 111 -3.68 14.45 0.95
N SER A 112 -4.11 14.33 -0.29
CA SER A 112 -5.04 15.25 -0.96
C SER A 112 -6.51 15.20 -0.47
N GLY A 113 -6.80 14.51 0.64
CA GLY A 113 -8.16 14.31 1.15
C GLY A 113 -8.96 13.23 0.42
N LYS A 114 -8.37 12.60 -0.60
CA LYS A 114 -8.99 11.52 -1.39
C LYS A 114 -8.66 10.12 -0.86
N ALA A 115 -7.94 10.02 0.27
CA ALA A 115 -7.59 8.74 0.91
C ALA A 115 -8.82 7.86 1.16
N GLY A 116 -9.94 8.44 1.62
CA GLY A 116 -11.19 7.72 1.85
C GLY A 116 -11.81 7.08 0.60
N MET A 117 -11.36 7.45 -0.60
CA MET A 117 -11.78 6.86 -1.87
C MET A 117 -10.89 5.72 -2.34
N MET A 118 -9.75 5.49 -1.67
CA MET A 118 -8.78 4.49 -2.07
C MET A 118 -9.06 3.15 -1.41
N GLY A 119 -8.85 2.09 -2.16
CA GLY A 119 -8.96 0.71 -1.74
C GLY A 119 -7.77 -0.10 -2.23
N MET A 120 -7.89 -1.41 -2.10
CA MET A 120 -6.89 -2.36 -2.56
C MET A 120 -7.53 -3.44 -3.44
N SER A 121 -6.70 -4.04 -4.27
CA SER A 121 -7.01 -5.24 -5.06
C SER A 121 -5.86 -6.22 -4.95
N TYR A 122 -6.13 -7.48 -5.26
CA TYR A 122 -5.12 -8.53 -5.30
C TYR A 122 -5.19 -9.30 -6.61
N GLU A 123 -4.07 -9.90 -6.98
CA GLU A 123 -3.96 -10.93 -8.00
C GLU A 123 -3.62 -12.26 -7.34
N ILE A 124 -4.13 -13.35 -7.89
CA ILE A 124 -3.87 -14.71 -7.41
C ILE A 124 -3.48 -15.64 -8.55
N ALA A 125 -2.68 -16.63 -8.22
CA ALA A 125 -2.44 -17.83 -9.02
C ALA A 125 -2.91 -19.07 -8.26
N ASP A 126 -2.87 -20.22 -8.93
CA ASP A 126 -3.19 -21.54 -8.36
C ASP A 126 -4.54 -21.59 -7.63
N ALA A 127 -5.48 -20.78 -8.10
CA ALA A 127 -6.81 -20.73 -7.52
C ALA A 127 -7.58 -22.03 -7.78
N HIS A 128 -8.16 -22.59 -6.73
CA HIS A 128 -9.07 -23.72 -6.81
C HIS A 128 -10.49 -23.28 -6.46
N VAL A 129 -11.41 -23.53 -7.36
CA VAL A 129 -12.86 -23.26 -7.19
C VAL A 129 -13.55 -24.55 -6.75
N GLU A 130 -14.35 -24.46 -5.68
CA GLU A 130 -15.06 -25.62 -5.11
C GLU A 130 -16.05 -26.25 -6.13
N ASP A 131 -16.83 -25.42 -6.81
CA ASP A 131 -17.76 -25.80 -7.87
C ASP A 131 -17.74 -24.74 -8.99
N MET A 132 -17.29 -25.13 -10.16
CA MET A 132 -17.21 -24.27 -11.34
C MET A 132 -18.58 -23.91 -11.94
N ASN A 133 -19.64 -24.65 -11.59
CA ASN A 133 -21.01 -24.41 -12.06
C ASN A 133 -21.80 -23.49 -11.11
N ALA A 134 -21.24 -23.19 -9.93
CA ALA A 134 -21.91 -22.31 -8.97
C ALA A 134 -21.99 -20.87 -9.50
N GLU A 135 -23.06 -20.15 -9.16
CA GLU A 135 -23.24 -18.74 -9.50
C GLU A 135 -22.13 -17.88 -8.87
N ILE A 136 -21.73 -18.20 -7.64
CA ILE A 136 -20.66 -17.54 -6.91
C ILE A 136 -19.56 -18.57 -6.65
N TRP A 137 -18.36 -18.30 -7.16
CA TRP A 137 -17.23 -19.20 -7.00
C TRP A 137 -16.60 -19.08 -5.61
N LYS A 138 -16.54 -20.18 -4.88
CA LYS A 138 -15.78 -20.28 -3.64
C LYS A 138 -14.35 -20.70 -3.95
N LEU A 139 -13.41 -19.84 -3.61
CA LEU A 139 -11.97 -20.09 -3.72
C LEU A 139 -11.50 -20.80 -2.46
N THR A 140 -11.19 -22.09 -2.57
CA THR A 140 -10.74 -22.95 -1.46
C THR A 140 -9.22 -23.04 -1.37
N ARG A 141 -8.51 -22.57 -2.40
CA ARG A 141 -7.06 -22.41 -2.45
C ARG A 141 -6.71 -21.23 -3.36
N ALA A 142 -5.67 -20.49 -2.99
CA ALA A 142 -5.09 -19.43 -3.81
C ALA A 142 -3.65 -19.15 -3.35
N THR A 143 -2.86 -18.53 -4.23
CA THR A 143 -1.56 -17.94 -3.92
C THR A 143 -1.62 -16.48 -4.34
N PHE A 144 -1.38 -15.54 -3.44
CA PHE A 144 -1.30 -14.12 -3.81
C PHE A 144 -0.05 -13.86 -4.65
N THR A 145 -0.22 -13.16 -5.77
CA THR A 145 0.86 -12.85 -6.72
C THR A 145 1.01 -11.35 -6.97
N GLY A 146 0.03 -10.54 -6.57
CA GLY A 146 0.06 -9.10 -6.70
C GLY A 146 -0.90 -8.41 -5.72
N ALA A 147 -0.57 -7.17 -5.36
CA ALA A 147 -1.43 -6.26 -4.63
C ALA A 147 -1.35 -4.88 -5.26
N ALA A 148 -2.48 -4.18 -5.39
CA ALA A 148 -2.53 -2.84 -5.95
C ALA A 148 -3.32 -1.87 -5.09
N ILE A 149 -2.93 -0.59 -5.20
CA ILE A 149 -3.70 0.55 -4.69
C ILE A 149 -4.55 1.08 -5.83
N LEU A 150 -5.84 1.22 -5.61
CA LEU A 150 -6.75 1.70 -6.65
C LEU A 150 -7.96 2.43 -6.05
N LEU A 151 -8.79 3.03 -6.90
CA LEU A 151 -10.05 3.58 -6.46
C LEU A 151 -10.96 2.47 -5.93
N ARG A 152 -11.53 2.66 -4.75
CA ARG A 152 -12.42 1.67 -4.09
C ARG A 152 -13.57 1.24 -4.99
N GLU A 153 -14.12 2.13 -5.78
CA GLU A 153 -15.15 1.83 -6.76
C GLU A 153 -14.67 0.90 -7.89
N LYS A 154 -13.36 0.83 -8.14
CA LYS A 154 -12.74 -0.08 -9.12
C LYS A 154 -12.38 -1.43 -8.52
N ALA A 155 -12.27 -1.56 -7.20
CA ALA A 155 -12.00 -2.83 -6.52
C ALA A 155 -13.16 -3.83 -6.70
N ALA A 156 -12.85 -5.13 -6.76
CA ALA A 156 -13.87 -6.18 -6.75
C ALA A 156 -14.64 -6.21 -5.43
N TYR A 157 -14.00 -5.80 -4.32
CA TYR A 157 -14.59 -5.61 -3.01
C TYR A 157 -14.59 -4.14 -2.63
N ARG A 158 -15.75 -3.53 -2.47
CA ARG A 158 -15.88 -2.09 -2.15
C ARG A 158 -15.51 -1.74 -0.71
N ASN A 159 -15.47 -2.73 0.19
CA ASN A 159 -15.11 -2.54 1.60
C ASN A 159 -13.60 -2.71 1.86
N THR A 160 -12.77 -2.60 0.82
CA THR A 160 -11.33 -2.46 0.92
C THR A 160 -10.93 -1.05 1.29
N SER A 161 -9.71 -0.85 1.79
CA SER A 161 -9.19 0.47 2.15
C SER A 161 -7.68 0.52 1.99
N PHE A 162 -7.16 1.73 1.78
CA PHE A 162 -5.74 2.02 1.80
C PHE A 162 -5.51 3.38 2.43
N GLN A 163 -4.57 3.47 3.39
CA GLN A 163 -4.23 4.72 4.05
C GLN A 163 -2.78 4.74 4.54
N LEU A 164 -2.21 5.93 4.69
CA LEU A 164 -0.93 6.10 5.35
C LEU A 164 -1.11 5.90 6.86
N ALA A 165 -0.15 5.23 7.52
CA ALA A 165 -0.24 5.00 8.94
C ALA A 165 -0.18 6.32 9.74
N ALA A 166 -1.00 6.43 10.78
CA ALA A 166 -1.28 7.69 11.51
C ALA A 166 -0.03 8.36 12.12
N LYS A 167 0.98 7.59 12.53
CA LYS A 167 2.25 8.13 13.06
C LYS A 167 2.98 9.00 12.02
N HIS A 168 3.01 8.57 10.77
CA HIS A 168 3.68 9.30 9.69
C HIS A 168 2.93 10.59 9.32
N CYS A 169 1.60 10.60 9.36
CA CYS A 169 0.80 11.80 9.10
C CYS A 169 1.06 12.93 10.11
N ARG A 170 1.30 12.61 11.38
CA ARG A 170 1.56 13.62 12.43
C ARG A 170 2.94 14.26 12.32
N GLU A 171 3.97 13.50 11.99
CA GLU A 171 5.34 14.03 11.84
C GLU A 171 5.49 14.98 10.66
N PHE A 172 4.74 14.75 9.58
CA PHE A 172 4.79 15.63 8.40
C PHE A 172 3.98 16.91 8.58
N ALA A 173 2.88 16.88 9.32
CA ALA A 173 2.13 18.08 9.66
C ALA A 173 2.96 19.04 10.53
N SER A 174 3.79 18.51 11.44
CA SER A 174 4.71 19.33 12.26
C SER A 174 5.87 19.94 11.47
N ARG A 175 6.30 19.32 10.36
CA ARG A 175 7.38 19.84 9.49
C ARG A 175 6.91 20.90 8.49
N ARG A 176 5.60 21.04 8.26
CA ARG A 176 4.99 22.06 7.39
C ARG A 176 4.44 23.26 8.14
N ALA A 177 4.72 23.42 9.44
CA ALA A 177 4.44 24.68 10.10
C ALA A 177 5.32 25.76 9.44
N PRO A 178 4.74 26.86 8.93
CA PRO A 178 5.49 27.86 8.21
C PRO A 178 6.50 28.52 9.17
N ALA A 179 7.78 28.38 8.84
CA ALA A 179 8.79 29.28 9.35
C ALA A 179 8.56 30.63 8.65
N ASP A 180 7.59 31.38 9.12
CA ASP A 180 7.37 32.71 8.60
C ASP A 180 7.43 33.73 9.74
N ARG A 181 8.61 34.34 9.82
CA ARG A 181 8.76 35.77 10.11
C ARG A 181 10.10 36.22 9.56
N PRO A 182 10.16 37.17 8.62
CA PRO A 182 11.41 37.73 8.17
C PRO A 182 12.04 38.51 9.35
N ARG A 183 13.16 38.00 9.84
CA ARG A 183 14.05 38.81 10.70
C ARG A 183 14.58 39.95 9.84
N ARG A 184 14.24 41.19 10.24
CA ARG A 184 14.83 42.41 9.72
C ARG A 184 16.34 42.23 9.69
N LEU A 185 16.90 42.31 8.50
CA LEU A 185 18.34 42.40 8.26
C LEU A 185 18.86 43.69 8.90
N ASN A 186 19.68 43.56 9.94
CA ASN A 186 20.49 44.63 10.42
C ASN A 186 21.79 44.60 9.59
N GLU A 187 21.92 45.60 8.72
CA GLU A 187 23.13 45.80 7.92
C GLU A 187 24.29 46.06 8.84
N ARG A 188 25.34 45.26 8.74
CA ARG A 188 26.76 45.53 8.92
C ARG A 188 27.52 44.23 9.15
N ASN A 189 28.07 43.67 8.07
CA ASN A 189 29.46 43.24 8.03
C ASN A 189 29.78 42.70 6.63
N ILE A 190 30.61 43.45 5.98
CA ILE A 190 31.30 43.15 4.74
C ILE A 190 32.28 42.02 5.03
N PHE A 191 32.14 40.87 4.41
CA PHE A 191 33.15 39.82 4.41
C PHE A 191 33.61 39.56 2.97
N GLN A 192 34.91 39.76 2.75
CA GLN A 192 35.59 39.54 1.47
C GLN A 192 35.75 38.03 1.22
N PRO A 193 35.72 37.58 -0.03
CA PRO A 193 35.91 36.17 -0.36
C PRO A 193 37.42 35.84 -0.48
N GLU A 194 37.86 34.83 0.24
CA GLU A 194 39.13 34.16 -0.04
C GLU A 194 38.97 33.17 -1.22
N LYS A 195 39.90 33.24 -2.15
CA LYS A 195 40.10 32.34 -3.29
C LYS A 195 40.76 31.05 -2.83
N GLY A 196 40.24 29.92 -3.29
CA GLY A 196 41.09 28.76 -3.42
C GLY A 196 40.50 27.37 -3.10
N LYS A 197 40.38 26.60 -4.15
CA LYS A 197 40.57 25.14 -4.37
C LYS A 197 39.34 24.36 -4.80
N GLU A 198 39.34 24.13 -6.11
CA GLU A 198 38.53 23.09 -6.78
C GLU A 198 38.95 21.68 -6.32
N ALA A 199 37.97 20.85 -5.94
CA ALA A 199 38.15 19.42 -5.85
C ALA A 199 37.35 18.74 -6.96
N ARG A 200 38.06 18.15 -7.92
CA ARG A 200 37.55 17.28 -8.97
C ARG A 200 37.21 15.93 -8.37
N TRP A 201 36.01 15.48 -8.63
CA TRP A 201 35.64 14.06 -8.48
C TRP A 201 35.61 13.40 -9.86
N LYS A 202 36.31 12.27 -9.97
CA LYS A 202 36.20 11.33 -11.07
C LYS A 202 35.12 10.31 -10.78
#